data_ce8958d456d6a2a861a6008e9a4d9768
#
_entry.id   ce8958d456d6a2a861a6008e9a4d9768
#
_cell.length_a   1.000
_cell.length_b   1.000
_cell.length_c   1.000
_cell.angle_alpha   90.00
_cell.angle_beta   90.00
_cell.angle_gamma   90.00
#
_symmetry.space_group_name_H-M   'P 1'
#
loop_
_entity.id
_entity.type
_entity.pdbx_description
1 polymer ?
#
loop_
_entity_poly.entity_id
_entity_poly.type
_entity_poly.pdbx_seq_one_letter_code
_entity_poly.pdbx_strand_id
1 'polypeptide(L)' 'MTREELSGRPCDITKEGGKTKIVFHPMLSSAKDPEAKLFTLKLSNADIAKLKKAI' A
#
# COMPACT_ATOMS: atom_id res chain seq x y z
N MET A 1 -6.11 5.11 8.89
CA MET A 1 -4.92 4.53 8.25
C MET A 1 -4.63 3.17 8.85
N THR A 2 -4.36 2.20 8.02
CA THR A 2 -4.07 0.83 8.43
C THR A 2 -2.69 0.45 7.94
N ARG A 3 -1.88 -0.13 8.80
CA ARG A 3 -0.58 -0.68 8.38
C ARG A 3 -0.71 -2.18 8.18
N GLU A 4 -0.30 -2.64 7.02
CA GLU A 4 -0.26 -4.06 6.68
C GLU A 4 1.13 -4.44 6.18
N GLU A 5 1.42 -5.72 6.23
CA GLU A 5 2.67 -6.25 5.69
C GLU A 5 2.33 -7.11 4.46
N LEU A 6 2.81 -6.67 3.31
CA LEU A 6 2.57 -7.35 2.06
C LEU A 6 3.90 -7.84 1.50
N SER A 7 4.03 -9.15 1.37
CA SER A 7 5.26 -9.77 0.87
C SER A 7 6.51 -9.37 1.68
N GLY A 8 6.36 -9.27 3.00
CA GLY A 8 7.44 -8.87 3.90
C GLY A 8 7.73 -7.39 3.91
N ARG A 9 6.90 -6.58 3.27
CA ARG A 9 7.09 -5.13 3.13
C ARG A 9 5.97 -4.37 3.84
N PRO A 10 6.29 -3.43 4.73
CA PRO A 10 5.25 -2.62 5.37
C PRO A 10 4.55 -1.71 4.36
N CYS A 11 3.24 -1.59 4.49
CA CYS A 11 2.43 -0.72 3.64
C CYS A 11 1.44 0.03 4.51
N ASP A 12 1.27 1.32 4.24
CA ASP A 12 0.26 2.14 4.89
C ASP A 12 -0.92 2.30 3.94
N ILE A 13 -2.10 1.91 4.39
CA ILE A 13 -3.32 1.94 3.57
C ILE A 13 -4.28 2.96 4.17
N THR A 14 -4.67 3.93 3.36
CA THR A 14 -5.60 5.00 3.76
C THR A 14 -6.72 5.11 2.75
N LYS A 15 -7.96 5.16 3.22
CA LYS A 15 -9.10 5.44 2.35
C LYS A 15 -9.34 6.94 2.33
N GLU A 16 -9.41 7.52 1.13
CA GLU A 16 -9.64 8.94 0.92
C GLU A 16 -10.82 9.11 -0.03
N GLY A 17 -12.01 9.29 0.51
CA GLY A 17 -13.22 9.41 -0.29
C GLY A 17 -13.43 8.17 -1.13
N GLY A 18 -13.49 8.29 -2.45
CA GLY A 18 -13.66 7.17 -3.37
C GLY A 18 -12.38 6.47 -3.80
N LYS A 19 -11.26 6.74 -3.12
CA LYS A 19 -9.95 6.20 -3.50
C LYS A 19 -9.26 5.55 -2.32
N THR A 20 -8.40 4.57 -2.62
CA THR A 20 -7.52 3.94 -1.63
C THR A 20 -6.08 4.28 -1.96
N LYS A 21 -5.39 4.85 -0.99
CA LYS A 21 -3.99 5.22 -1.12
C LYS A 21 -3.15 4.17 -0.39
N ILE A 22 -2.18 3.60 -1.07
CA ILE A 22 -1.25 2.62 -0.50
C ILE A 22 0.16 3.16 -0.62
N VAL A 23 0.82 3.36 0.52
CA VAL A 23 2.21 3.82 0.56
C VAL A 23 3.09 2.61 0.88
N PHE A 24 3.99 2.28 -0.02
CA PHE A 24 4.90 1.16 0.16
C PHE A 24 6.21 1.61 0.78
N HIS A 25 6.68 0.85 1.78
CA HIS A 25 7.96 1.07 2.44
C HIS A 25 8.91 -0.06 2.09
N PRO A 26 10.24 0.16 2.21
CA PRO A 26 11.18 -0.92 1.93
C PRO A 26 11.09 -2.04 2.97
N MET A 27 11.54 -3.23 2.59
CA MET A 27 11.58 -4.36 3.51
C MET A 27 12.47 -4.03 4.71
N LEU A 28 11.99 -4.37 5.91
CA LEU A 28 12.70 -4.05 7.16
C LEU A 28 14.11 -4.65 7.20
N SER A 29 14.27 -5.86 6.63
CA SER A 29 15.55 -6.56 6.66
C SER A 29 16.62 -5.91 5.78
N SER A 30 16.26 -5.06 4.83
CA SER A 30 17.19 -4.45 3.90
C SER A 30 17.18 -2.92 3.94
N ALA A 31 16.34 -2.33 4.77
CA ALA A 31 16.13 -0.88 4.79
C ALA A 31 17.10 -0.18 5.72
N LYS A 32 17.77 0.86 5.22
CA LYS A 32 18.52 1.79 6.05
C LYS A 32 17.59 2.74 6.78
N ASP A 33 16.46 3.06 6.15
CA ASP A 33 15.42 3.91 6.70
C ASP A 33 14.06 3.22 6.46
N PRO A 34 13.53 2.49 7.46
CA PRO A 34 12.28 1.74 7.28
C PRO A 34 11.06 2.63 7.09
N GLU A 35 11.15 3.92 7.40
CA GLU A 35 10.05 4.86 7.18
C GLU A 35 10.14 5.55 5.82
N ALA A 36 11.16 5.27 5.03
CA ALA A 36 11.26 5.82 3.68
C ALA A 36 10.10 5.32 2.82
N LYS A 37 9.68 6.14 1.86
CA LYS A 37 8.60 5.78 0.95
C LYS A 37 9.20 5.32 -0.37
N LEU A 38 8.93 4.08 -0.78
CA LEU A 38 9.34 3.57 -2.08
C LEU A 38 8.48 4.18 -3.17
N PHE A 39 7.17 4.04 -3.04
CA PHE A 39 6.22 4.66 -3.96
C PHE A 39 4.83 4.67 -3.34
N THR A 40 3.96 5.50 -3.90
CA THR A 40 2.57 5.61 -3.48
C THR A 40 1.68 5.20 -4.63
N LEU A 41 0.72 4.32 -4.35
CA LEU A 41 -0.26 3.87 -5.33
C LEU A 41 -1.64 4.35 -4.90
N LYS A 42 -2.37 4.97 -5.83
CA LYS A 42 -3.75 5.40 -5.58
C LYS A 42 -4.68 4.62 -6.50
N LEU A 43 -5.65 3.95 -5.89
CA LEU A 43 -6.62 3.12 -6.62
C LEU A 43 -8.03 3.64 -6.38
N SER A 44 -8.81 3.78 -7.46
CA SER A 44 -10.23 4.12 -7.33
C SER A 44 -11.01 2.91 -6.86
N ASN A 45 -12.28 3.12 -6.48
CA ASN A 45 -13.15 2.00 -6.11
C ASN A 45 -13.31 1.00 -7.26
N ALA A 46 -13.33 1.49 -8.50
CA ALA A 46 -13.40 0.62 -9.67
C ALA A 46 -12.14 -0.24 -9.80
N ASP A 47 -10.97 0.33 -9.53
CA ASP A 47 -9.71 -0.41 -9.57
C ASP A 47 -9.65 -1.46 -8.47
N ILE A 48 -10.11 -1.12 -7.28
CA ILE A 48 -10.18 -2.07 -6.16
C ILE A 48 -11.12 -3.23 -6.51
N ALA A 49 -12.25 -2.94 -7.13
CA ALA A 49 -13.20 -3.97 -7.56
C ALA A 49 -12.57 -4.92 -8.60
N LYS A 50 -11.81 -4.36 -9.54
CA LYS A 50 -11.08 -5.16 -10.53
C LYS A 50 -10.06 -6.07 -9.87
N LEU A 51 -9.35 -5.56 -8.89
CA LEU A 51 -8.35 -6.32 -8.16
C LEU A 51 -8.99 -7.48 -7.39
N LYS A 52 -10.08 -7.21 -6.68
CA LYS A 52 -10.80 -8.26 -5.95
C LYS A 52 -11.33 -9.35 -6.87
N LYS A 53 -11.78 -8.97 -8.06
CA LYS A 53 -12.28 -9.92 -9.04
C LYS A 53 -11.16 -10.77 -9.64
N ALA A 54 -9.95 -10.23 -9.73
CA ALA A 54 -8.80 -10.92 -10.29
C ALA A 54 -8.12 -11.89 -9.31
N ILE A 55 -8.36 -11.73 -8.01
CA ILE A 55 -7.75 -12.58 -6.98
C ILE A 55 -8.51 -13.90 -6.80
#